data_23809ed4aea35323ef4ac193f643b713
#
_entry.id   23809ed4aea35323ef4ac193f643b713
#
_cell.length_a   1.000
_cell.length_b   1.000
_cell.length_c   1.000
_cell.angle_alpha   90.00
_cell.angle_beta   90.00
_cell.angle_gamma   90.00
#
_symmetry.space_group_name_H-M   'P 1'
#
loop_
_entity.id
_entity.type
_entity.pdbx_description
1 polymer ?
#
loop_
_entity_poly.entity_id
_entity_poly.type
_entity_poly.pdbx_seq_one_letter_code
_entity_poly.pdbx_strand_id
1 'polypeptide(L)'
;MSETQEASWLIIDGYEDEPAAFGVPPYVGFHIRYICGVLEKHNIDYDYCPIDTYRINPPSLGNRLGVVILAGAIVPGKYLRGTPISLRETREVIANTPGEIPVLCGGWAIRGWRHQGWSPLRKNLFLALQDTDATLDHFLRRNEWKHQRRTAEQWTDWAQTGAKSKAVTENPDLNGPLTYEVEVYQGCVRYKRGCKFCIEPKKGVPIWRSPEDIIREVSIAHDMGVKHVRLGGMTDTYTYMAEGVVELEYPKPNPEPIAKLLHGLRDDERLEILHTDNGNPSIIAENMEESEEITKTLVQTLSDGAVLSFGLESADPNVHEANWLNCDATQLKSAISLINKYGREKGDRGLPKLLPGLNFIAGLNGETSNTYDINLALLRELKQEGHMIRRVNIRQVEGEGFQEIDETDFQSFKKTVRDEFDGPILEEMLPVGTVLSDVWWESHEGRTRLPRHLEPKARSIEVHGKAGITFGRQIGAYPILVGMNYLAPLESYSEIIVTGHGARSITGIETGLSIDTITEKQLSAIPGISSKGAWSLVSSRAKARAKNKIFENPDDWFDASGLQVPDTIDILKIIS
;
A
#
# COMPACT_ATOMS: atom_id res chain seq x y z
N MET A 1 -6.07 -4.19 46.51
CA MET A 1 -5.07 -5.20 46.16
C MET A 1 -4.69 -4.91 44.71
N SER A 2 -3.50 -4.36 44.48
CA SER A 2 -3.00 -4.18 43.09
C SER A 2 -2.72 -5.57 42.55
N GLU A 3 -3.45 -5.98 41.52
CA GLU A 3 -3.04 -7.11 40.71
C GLU A 3 -1.60 -6.85 40.25
N THR A 4 -0.68 -7.68 40.69
CA THR A 4 0.68 -7.70 40.17
C THR A 4 0.55 -8.15 38.73
N GLN A 5 0.52 -7.20 37.79
CA GLN A 5 0.55 -7.48 36.34
C GLN A 5 1.79 -8.32 36.08
N GLU A 6 1.60 -9.55 35.58
CA GLU A 6 2.71 -10.42 35.19
C GLU A 6 3.58 -9.69 34.16
N ALA A 7 4.88 -9.86 34.27
CA ALA A 7 5.80 -9.21 33.35
C ALA A 7 5.61 -9.78 31.92
N SER A 8 5.41 -8.90 30.94
CA SER A 8 5.20 -9.26 29.53
C SER A 8 6.33 -8.72 28.64
N TRP A 9 6.45 -9.21 27.42
CA TRP A 9 7.26 -8.55 26.40
C TRP A 9 6.55 -7.30 25.85
N LEU A 10 7.32 -6.34 25.37
CA LEU A 10 6.80 -5.21 24.62
C LEU A 10 7.31 -5.28 23.18
N ILE A 11 6.41 -5.30 22.21
CA ILE A 11 6.71 -5.29 20.79
C ILE A 11 6.37 -3.93 20.22
N ILE A 12 7.39 -3.16 19.86
CA ILE A 12 7.23 -1.85 19.21
C ILE A 12 7.35 -2.04 17.70
N ASP A 13 6.23 -1.85 17.03
CA ASP A 13 6.16 -1.85 15.56
C ASP A 13 6.57 -0.48 15.03
N GLY A 14 7.82 -0.38 14.61
CA GLY A 14 8.38 0.83 14.04
C GLY A 14 8.04 1.04 12.56
N TYR A 15 7.23 0.18 11.98
CA TYR A 15 6.86 0.14 10.56
C TYR A 15 8.07 -0.01 9.62
N GLU A 16 8.19 -1.16 9.02
CA GLU A 16 9.24 -1.45 8.06
C GLU A 16 8.71 -1.27 6.63
N ASP A 17 9.38 -0.44 5.84
CA ASP A 17 9.10 -0.24 4.42
C ASP A 17 10.36 -0.58 3.62
N GLU A 18 10.29 -1.64 2.85
CA GLU A 18 11.35 -2.18 2.00
C GLU A 18 10.90 -2.11 0.52
N PRO A 19 11.81 -2.33 -0.45
CA PRO A 19 11.43 -2.34 -1.87
C PRO A 19 10.32 -3.33 -2.23
N ALA A 20 10.26 -4.47 -1.55
CA ALA A 20 9.26 -5.52 -1.79
C ALA A 20 8.22 -5.68 -0.66
N ALA A 21 8.27 -4.85 0.39
CA ALA A 21 7.40 -4.98 1.56
C ALA A 21 6.93 -3.64 2.11
N PHE A 22 5.67 -3.54 2.52
CA PHE A 22 5.09 -2.36 3.15
C PHE A 22 4.54 -2.71 4.55
N GLY A 23 5.23 -2.29 5.59
CA GLY A 23 4.77 -2.46 6.96
C GLY A 23 4.13 -1.20 7.55
N VAL A 24 3.95 -0.14 6.76
CA VAL A 24 3.39 1.13 7.23
C VAL A 24 1.87 1.14 7.05
N PRO A 25 1.07 1.49 8.06
CA PRO A 25 -0.37 1.52 7.96
C PRO A 25 -0.89 2.21 6.68
N PRO A 26 -1.96 1.70 6.03
CA PRO A 26 -2.87 0.65 6.52
C PRO A 26 -2.41 -0.80 6.29
N TYR A 27 -1.12 -1.04 6.07
CA TYR A 27 -0.58 -2.39 5.94
C TYR A 27 -0.15 -2.93 7.30
N VAL A 28 -0.38 -4.23 7.54
CA VAL A 28 0.31 -4.98 8.59
C VAL A 28 1.37 -5.85 7.94
N GLY A 29 2.64 -5.53 8.19
CA GLY A 29 3.78 -6.24 7.61
C GLY A 29 3.94 -7.66 8.15
N PHE A 30 4.61 -8.50 7.40
CA PHE A 30 4.88 -9.89 7.81
C PHE A 30 5.99 -9.98 8.88
N HIS A 31 7.00 -9.12 8.87
CA HIS A 31 8.08 -9.17 9.86
C HIS A 31 7.57 -9.01 11.30
N ILE A 32 6.68 -8.04 11.55
CA ILE A 32 6.13 -7.83 12.89
C ILE A 32 5.25 -8.99 13.32
N ARG A 33 4.48 -9.58 12.39
CA ARG A 33 3.63 -10.73 12.68
C ARG A 33 4.44 -11.98 13.01
N TYR A 34 5.58 -12.20 12.33
CA TYR A 34 6.47 -13.33 12.66
C TYR A 34 7.11 -13.18 14.04
N ILE A 35 7.50 -11.96 14.42
CA ILE A 35 8.00 -11.67 15.77
C ILE A 35 6.93 -12.00 16.81
N CYS A 36 5.69 -11.55 16.60
CA CYS A 36 4.57 -11.89 17.47
C CYS A 36 4.28 -13.41 17.43
N GLY A 37 4.34 -14.04 16.27
CA GLY A 37 4.16 -15.48 16.10
C GLY A 37 5.16 -16.33 16.89
N VAL A 38 6.38 -15.85 17.03
CA VAL A 38 7.40 -16.50 17.92
C VAL A 38 6.92 -16.48 19.37
N LEU A 39 6.45 -15.34 19.87
CA LEU A 39 5.97 -15.22 21.25
C LEU A 39 4.73 -16.07 21.49
N GLU A 40 3.76 -16.05 20.56
CA GLU A 40 2.59 -16.95 20.58
C GLU A 40 3.00 -18.42 20.68
N LYS A 41 3.99 -18.84 19.88
CA LYS A 41 4.49 -20.23 19.87
C LYS A 41 5.12 -20.64 21.19
N HIS A 42 5.77 -19.71 21.87
CA HIS A 42 6.36 -19.91 23.21
C HIS A 42 5.36 -19.73 24.34
N ASN A 43 4.09 -19.40 24.08
CA ASN A 43 3.07 -19.04 25.07
C ASN A 43 3.54 -17.92 26.02
N ILE A 44 4.22 -16.92 25.47
CA ILE A 44 4.72 -15.75 26.21
C ILE A 44 3.80 -14.57 25.95
N ASP A 45 3.28 -13.95 27.01
CA ASP A 45 2.46 -12.75 26.90
C ASP A 45 3.27 -11.53 26.48
N TYR A 46 2.65 -10.66 25.68
CA TYR A 46 3.27 -9.44 25.15
C TYR A 46 2.24 -8.36 24.89
N ASP A 47 2.69 -7.10 24.90
CA ASP A 47 1.93 -5.96 24.43
C ASP A 47 2.41 -5.60 23.00
N TYR A 48 1.47 -5.39 22.09
CA TYR A 48 1.74 -4.87 20.74
C TYR A 48 1.51 -3.36 20.72
N CYS A 49 2.50 -2.59 20.29
CA CYS A 49 2.45 -1.14 20.25
C CYS A 49 3.00 -0.58 18.94
N PRO A 50 2.13 -0.11 18.01
CA PRO A 50 2.56 0.67 16.87
C PRO A 50 3.28 1.95 17.31
N ILE A 51 4.32 2.36 16.56
CA ILE A 51 5.14 3.53 16.94
C ILE A 51 4.33 4.82 17.05
N ASP A 52 3.30 5.00 16.22
CA ASP A 52 2.45 6.18 16.30
C ASP A 52 1.59 6.18 17.57
N THR A 53 1.19 5.01 18.07
CA THR A 53 0.55 4.85 19.38
C THR A 53 1.56 5.15 20.49
N TYR A 54 2.77 4.63 20.38
CA TYR A 54 3.85 4.90 21.33
C TYR A 54 4.13 6.40 21.49
N ARG A 55 4.13 7.18 20.40
CA ARG A 55 4.37 8.63 20.42
C ARG A 55 3.35 9.40 21.26
N ILE A 56 2.13 8.91 21.34
CA ILE A 56 1.01 9.60 22.03
C ILE A 56 0.80 9.06 23.43
N ASN A 57 0.85 7.75 23.57
CA ASN A 57 0.62 7.06 24.83
C ASN A 57 1.65 5.93 25.02
N PRO A 58 2.89 6.28 25.40
CA PRO A 58 3.95 5.30 25.52
C PRO A 58 3.64 4.31 26.66
N PRO A 59 3.66 2.99 26.39
CA PRO A 59 3.53 1.99 27.44
C PRO A 59 4.74 2.04 28.38
N SER A 60 4.56 1.59 29.63
CA SER A 60 5.66 1.48 30.57
C SER A 60 6.76 0.56 30.02
N LEU A 61 7.99 1.00 30.09
CA LEU A 61 9.18 0.22 29.75
C LEU A 61 9.74 -0.55 30.97
N GLY A 62 9.29 -0.23 32.17
CA GLY A 62 9.61 -0.99 33.40
C GLY A 62 8.78 -2.26 33.50
N ASN A 63 9.24 -3.22 34.30
CA ASN A 63 8.57 -4.51 34.56
C ASN A 63 8.26 -5.29 33.25
N ARG A 64 9.23 -5.33 32.31
CA ARG A 64 9.15 -6.10 31.07
C ARG A 64 10.08 -7.31 31.11
N LEU A 65 9.66 -8.40 30.49
CA LEU A 65 10.55 -9.54 30.22
C LEU A 65 11.58 -9.20 29.13
N GLY A 66 11.23 -8.33 28.20
CA GLY A 66 12.06 -7.81 27.14
C GLY A 66 11.33 -6.83 26.24
N VAL A 67 12.07 -6.14 25.40
CA VAL A 67 11.54 -5.21 24.39
C VAL A 67 12.08 -5.60 23.01
N VAL A 68 11.19 -5.71 22.03
CA VAL A 68 11.56 -5.83 20.62
C VAL A 68 11.17 -4.55 19.89
N ILE A 69 12.08 -4.01 19.10
CA ILE A 69 11.85 -2.84 18.24
C ILE A 69 12.08 -3.27 16.80
N LEU A 70 11.04 -3.25 15.99
CA LEU A 70 11.19 -3.38 14.55
C LEU A 70 11.48 -2.00 13.96
N ALA A 71 12.62 -1.86 13.29
CA ALA A 71 13.17 -0.54 12.97
C ALA A 71 12.82 -0.07 11.57
N GLY A 72 12.08 0.96 11.49
CA GLY A 72 11.94 2.00 10.47
C GLY A 72 11.97 1.63 8.99
N ALA A 73 11.78 2.65 8.15
CA ALA A 73 11.78 2.52 6.71
C ALA A 73 13.21 2.58 6.12
N ILE A 74 13.45 1.79 5.07
CA ILE A 74 14.64 1.89 4.21
C ILE A 74 14.38 2.85 3.06
N VAL A 75 13.14 2.86 2.54
CA VAL A 75 12.74 3.67 1.40
C VAL A 75 12.12 4.98 1.88
N PRO A 76 12.74 6.14 1.62
CA PRO A 76 12.14 7.42 1.96
C PRO A 76 10.83 7.62 1.21
N GLY A 77 9.78 8.05 1.91
CA GLY A 77 8.47 8.25 1.29
C GLY A 77 7.51 9.09 2.12
N LYS A 78 6.38 9.43 1.50
CA LYS A 78 5.21 9.97 2.20
C LYS A 78 4.24 8.83 2.42
N TYR A 79 4.02 8.49 3.67
CA TYR A 79 3.14 7.41 4.06
C TYR A 79 1.71 7.92 4.28
N LEU A 80 0.74 7.02 4.10
CA LEU A 80 -0.68 7.38 4.13
C LEU A 80 -1.17 7.62 5.56
N ARG A 81 -0.83 6.74 6.48
CA ARG A 81 -1.48 6.64 7.79
C ARG A 81 -0.52 6.49 8.97
N GLY A 82 0.75 6.51 8.74
CA GLY A 82 1.73 6.33 9.80
C GLY A 82 3.07 6.97 9.46
N THR A 83 3.96 7.03 10.42
CA THR A 83 5.33 7.49 10.21
C THR A 83 6.30 6.49 10.82
N PRO A 84 7.17 5.85 10.02
CA PRO A 84 8.16 4.90 10.52
C PRO A 84 9.02 5.49 11.63
N ILE A 85 9.44 4.64 12.56
CA ILE A 85 10.35 5.03 13.63
C ILE A 85 11.69 5.51 13.06
N SER A 86 12.16 6.64 13.55
CA SER A 86 13.47 7.16 13.19
C SER A 86 14.58 6.54 14.05
N LEU A 87 15.85 6.68 13.58
CA LEU A 87 17.02 6.29 14.37
C LEU A 87 17.06 7.02 15.74
N ARG A 88 16.66 8.28 15.75
CA ARG A 88 16.61 9.08 17.00
C ARG A 88 15.62 8.49 17.98
N GLU A 89 14.38 8.25 17.56
CA GLU A 89 13.34 7.66 18.41
C GLU A 89 13.73 6.26 18.90
N THR A 90 14.33 5.44 18.03
CA THR A 90 14.85 4.11 18.40
C THR A 90 15.87 4.23 19.52
N ARG A 91 16.81 5.18 19.44
CA ARG A 91 17.79 5.46 20.50
C ARG A 91 17.13 5.92 21.79
N GLU A 92 16.11 6.76 21.71
CA GLU A 92 15.35 7.25 22.87
C GLU A 92 14.62 6.10 23.59
N VAL A 93 13.96 5.21 22.85
CA VAL A 93 13.32 4.02 23.44
C VAL A 93 14.35 3.14 24.14
N ILE A 94 15.47 2.84 23.48
CA ILE A 94 16.55 2.03 24.05
C ILE A 94 17.11 2.67 25.32
N ALA A 95 17.37 3.96 25.32
CA ALA A 95 17.93 4.70 26.46
C ALA A 95 16.96 4.73 27.66
N ASN A 96 15.67 4.81 27.42
CA ASN A 96 14.63 4.86 28.44
C ASN A 96 14.23 3.47 28.99
N THR A 97 14.65 2.39 28.32
CA THR A 97 14.40 1.03 28.82
C THR A 97 15.37 0.71 29.95
N PRO A 98 14.92 0.20 31.13
CA PRO A 98 15.80 -0.19 32.23
C PRO A 98 16.94 -1.11 31.82
N GLY A 99 18.13 -0.91 32.42
CA GLY A 99 19.39 -1.56 31.97
C GLY A 99 19.39 -3.10 32.04
N GLU A 100 18.63 -3.68 32.92
CA GLU A 100 18.46 -5.12 33.11
C GLU A 100 17.54 -5.78 32.07
N ILE A 101 16.64 -5.01 31.45
CA ILE A 101 15.66 -5.54 30.48
C ILE A 101 16.36 -5.75 29.13
N PRO A 102 16.31 -6.96 28.56
CA PRO A 102 16.89 -7.23 27.25
C PRO A 102 16.12 -6.48 26.13
N VAL A 103 16.87 -5.91 25.20
CA VAL A 103 16.31 -5.21 24.03
C VAL A 103 16.85 -5.84 22.76
N LEU A 104 15.93 -6.29 21.90
CA LEU A 104 16.22 -6.73 20.54
C LEU A 104 15.78 -5.63 19.57
N CYS A 105 16.68 -5.15 18.73
CA CYS A 105 16.35 -4.23 17.66
C CYS A 105 16.64 -4.88 16.31
N GLY A 106 15.62 -4.96 15.45
CA GLY A 106 15.70 -5.60 14.15
C GLY A 106 15.12 -4.76 13.03
N GLY A 107 15.08 -5.34 11.83
CA GLY A 107 14.67 -4.67 10.61
C GLY A 107 15.87 -4.25 9.74
N TRP A 108 15.63 -4.08 8.44
CA TRP A 108 16.72 -3.75 7.51
C TRP A 108 17.32 -2.36 7.73
N ALA A 109 16.57 -1.42 8.26
CA ALA A 109 17.04 -0.07 8.59
C ALA A 109 18.25 -0.11 9.56
N ILE A 110 18.33 -1.09 10.45
CA ILE A 110 19.46 -1.27 11.39
C ILE A 110 20.80 -1.41 10.66
N ARG A 111 20.82 -2.06 9.51
CA ARG A 111 22.05 -2.22 8.71
C ARG A 111 22.56 -0.89 8.17
N GLY A 112 21.67 -0.05 7.66
CA GLY A 112 21.99 1.29 7.19
C GLY A 112 22.44 2.19 8.33
N TRP A 113 21.76 2.14 9.46
CA TRP A 113 22.11 2.98 10.62
C TRP A 113 23.47 2.65 11.24
N ARG A 114 23.97 1.41 11.09
CA ARG A 114 25.35 1.08 11.49
C ARG A 114 26.38 1.94 10.76
N HIS A 115 26.19 2.18 9.48
CA HIS A 115 27.06 3.02 8.67
C HIS A 115 26.93 4.51 9.00
N GLN A 116 25.86 4.92 9.69
CA GLN A 116 25.66 6.27 10.20
C GLN A 116 26.26 6.50 11.60
N GLY A 117 27.21 5.66 12.00
CA GLY A 117 27.91 5.79 13.28
C GLY A 117 27.06 5.43 14.51
N TRP A 118 26.01 4.65 14.36
CA TRP A 118 25.22 4.16 15.48
C TRP A 118 25.98 3.02 16.19
N SER A 119 26.31 3.26 17.46
CA SER A 119 26.87 2.24 18.35
C SER A 119 25.83 1.78 19.37
N PRO A 120 25.89 0.52 19.82
CA PRO A 120 25.06 0.02 20.91
C PRO A 120 25.18 0.92 22.15
N LEU A 121 24.04 1.31 22.70
CA LEU A 121 24.00 2.24 23.83
C LEU A 121 24.10 1.54 25.19
N ARG A 122 23.97 0.21 25.22
CA ARG A 122 23.87 -0.55 26.47
C ARG A 122 24.26 -2.02 26.31
N LYS A 123 24.61 -2.66 27.44
CA LYS A 123 25.07 -4.05 27.48
C LYS A 123 24.00 -5.07 27.04
N ASN A 124 22.74 -4.86 27.39
CA ASN A 124 21.64 -5.80 27.10
C ASN A 124 20.90 -5.45 25.79
N LEU A 125 21.54 -4.76 24.86
CA LEU A 125 21.03 -4.48 23.53
C LEU A 125 21.63 -5.45 22.52
N PHE A 126 20.78 -6.08 21.72
CA PHE A 126 21.19 -6.88 20.58
C PHE A 126 20.58 -6.34 19.29
N LEU A 127 21.40 -6.19 18.26
CA LEU A 127 21.01 -5.76 16.93
C LEU A 127 20.90 -6.97 16.02
N ALA A 128 19.69 -7.37 15.65
CA ALA A 128 19.47 -8.46 14.72
C ALA A 128 19.89 -8.04 13.30
N LEU A 129 20.96 -8.65 12.79
CA LEU A 129 21.44 -8.43 11.41
C LEU A 129 20.98 -9.51 10.43
N GLN A 130 20.29 -10.49 10.93
CA GLN A 130 19.59 -11.55 10.20
C GLN A 130 18.10 -11.47 10.55
N ASP A 131 17.42 -12.59 10.59
CA ASP A 131 15.99 -12.59 10.85
C ASP A 131 15.71 -12.32 12.33
N THR A 132 14.95 -11.26 12.60
CA THR A 132 14.67 -10.78 13.96
C THR A 132 13.86 -11.80 14.75
N ASP A 133 12.89 -12.43 14.10
CA ASP A 133 12.06 -13.51 14.62
C ASP A 133 12.90 -14.73 15.05
N ALA A 134 13.79 -15.22 14.17
CA ALA A 134 14.67 -16.34 14.47
C ALA A 134 15.69 -16.01 15.58
N THR A 135 16.15 -14.77 15.63
CA THR A 135 17.05 -14.28 16.69
C THR A 135 16.32 -14.25 18.03
N LEU A 136 15.04 -13.82 18.05
CA LEU A 136 14.20 -13.84 19.24
C LEU A 136 13.94 -15.28 19.72
N ASP A 137 13.54 -16.19 18.82
CA ASP A 137 13.31 -17.60 19.14
C ASP A 137 14.55 -18.25 19.76
N HIS A 138 15.74 -17.98 19.21
CA HIS A 138 16.98 -18.47 19.80
C HIS A 138 17.20 -17.95 21.21
N PHE A 139 16.99 -16.67 21.45
CA PHE A 139 17.12 -16.08 22.78
C PHE A 139 16.13 -16.69 23.79
N LEU A 140 14.88 -16.86 23.42
CA LEU A 140 13.85 -17.45 24.28
C LEU A 140 14.18 -18.90 24.68
N ARG A 141 14.81 -19.68 23.77
CA ARG A 141 15.20 -21.07 24.03
C ARG A 141 16.50 -21.20 24.81
N ARG A 142 17.45 -20.26 24.65
CA ARG A 142 18.83 -20.43 25.13
C ARG A 142 19.29 -19.35 26.12
N ASN A 143 18.51 -18.31 26.28
CA ASN A 143 18.88 -17.11 27.05
C ASN A 143 20.21 -16.49 26.57
N GLU A 144 20.49 -16.60 25.26
CA GLU A 144 21.70 -16.12 24.59
C GLU A 144 21.33 -15.42 23.29
N TRP A 145 21.86 -14.23 23.05
CA TRP A 145 21.70 -13.52 21.80
C TRP A 145 22.65 -14.04 20.72
N LYS A 146 22.08 -14.50 19.59
CA LYS A 146 22.83 -14.96 18.43
C LYS A 146 22.04 -14.67 17.16
N HIS A 147 22.72 -14.12 16.13
CA HIS A 147 22.12 -13.96 14.82
C HIS A 147 21.67 -15.31 14.27
N GLN A 148 20.44 -15.36 13.82
CA GLN A 148 19.85 -16.57 13.27
C GLN A 148 19.11 -16.24 11.97
N ARG A 149 19.02 -17.26 11.09
CA ARG A 149 18.07 -17.27 9.99
C ARG A 149 16.98 -18.30 10.29
N ARG A 150 15.75 -17.96 9.94
CA ARG A 150 14.63 -18.90 10.07
C ARG A 150 14.78 -20.05 9.08
N THR A 151 14.38 -21.23 9.49
CA THR A 151 14.21 -22.39 8.62
C THR A 151 12.87 -22.27 7.86
N ALA A 152 12.68 -23.10 6.82
CA ALA A 152 11.39 -23.15 6.12
C ALA A 152 10.24 -23.57 7.05
N GLU A 153 10.49 -24.50 7.97
CA GLU A 153 9.50 -24.94 8.97
C GLU A 153 9.14 -23.81 9.94
N GLN A 154 10.12 -23.09 10.46
CA GLN A 154 9.90 -21.92 11.32
C GLN A 154 9.13 -20.84 10.57
N TRP A 155 9.42 -20.61 9.30
CA TRP A 155 8.72 -19.65 8.48
C TRP A 155 7.23 -19.96 8.40
N THR A 156 6.87 -21.18 8.00
CA THR A 156 5.49 -21.64 7.98
C THR A 156 4.81 -21.50 9.34
N ASP A 157 5.46 -21.97 10.40
CA ASP A 157 4.90 -21.99 11.76
C ASP A 157 4.64 -20.57 12.29
N TRP A 158 5.61 -19.65 12.12
CA TRP A 158 5.47 -18.27 12.60
C TRP A 158 4.57 -17.42 11.72
N ALA A 159 4.47 -17.70 10.42
CA ALA A 159 3.50 -17.06 9.55
C ALA A 159 2.06 -17.39 9.97
N GLN A 160 1.78 -18.67 10.22
CA GLN A 160 0.45 -19.13 10.64
C GLN A 160 0.11 -18.70 12.08
N THR A 161 1.05 -18.75 13.01
CA THR A 161 0.82 -18.25 14.38
C THR A 161 0.73 -16.72 14.41
N GLY A 162 1.53 -16.03 13.62
CA GLY A 162 1.50 -14.58 13.47
C GLY A 162 0.21 -14.04 12.84
N ALA A 163 -0.47 -14.86 12.01
CA ALA A 163 -1.73 -14.49 11.38
C ALA A 163 -2.88 -14.26 12.39
N LYS A 164 -2.79 -14.84 13.59
CA LYS A 164 -3.75 -14.64 14.69
C LYS A 164 -3.20 -13.84 15.87
N SER A 165 -2.01 -13.27 15.73
CA SER A 165 -1.32 -12.51 16.78
C SER A 165 -1.98 -11.15 17.06
N LYS A 166 -1.57 -10.51 18.16
CA LYS A 166 -2.02 -9.16 18.55
C LYS A 166 -1.71 -8.12 17.46
N ALA A 167 -0.66 -8.29 16.65
CA ALA A 167 -0.39 -7.41 15.51
C ALA A 167 -1.53 -7.38 14.48
N VAL A 168 -2.35 -8.43 14.41
CA VAL A 168 -3.56 -8.51 13.58
C VAL A 168 -4.81 -8.19 14.38
N THR A 169 -5.05 -8.89 15.48
CA THR A 169 -6.31 -8.82 16.24
C THR A 169 -6.50 -7.50 16.98
N GLU A 170 -5.42 -6.84 17.38
CA GLU A 170 -5.43 -5.52 18.02
C GLU A 170 -5.07 -4.40 17.03
N ASN A 171 -4.96 -4.71 15.73
CA ASN A 171 -4.65 -3.69 14.73
C ASN A 171 -5.81 -2.69 14.62
N PRO A 172 -5.54 -1.38 14.73
CA PRO A 172 -6.60 -0.37 14.72
C PRO A 172 -7.37 -0.28 13.40
N ASP A 173 -6.80 -0.79 12.31
CA ASP A 173 -7.39 -0.77 10.97
C ASP A 173 -8.11 -2.07 10.59
N LEU A 174 -8.18 -3.06 11.48
CA LEU A 174 -8.75 -4.39 11.19
C LEU A 174 -10.20 -4.34 10.67
N ASN A 175 -11.02 -3.50 11.28
CA ASN A 175 -12.41 -3.30 10.86
C ASN A 175 -12.58 -2.22 9.78
N GLY A 176 -11.53 -1.94 9.04
CA GLY A 176 -11.48 -0.88 8.04
C GLY A 176 -10.49 -1.22 6.93
N PRO A 177 -9.57 -0.30 6.60
CA PRO A 177 -8.72 -0.43 5.43
C PRO A 177 -7.49 -1.33 5.62
N LEU A 178 -7.43 -2.13 6.69
CA LEU A 178 -6.27 -2.99 6.92
C LEU A 178 -5.98 -3.88 5.71
N THR A 179 -4.77 -3.78 5.21
CA THR A 179 -4.24 -4.69 4.19
C THR A 179 -3.21 -5.62 4.83
N TYR A 180 -3.51 -6.91 4.80
CA TYR A 180 -2.64 -7.96 5.30
C TYR A 180 -1.58 -8.29 4.25
N GLU A 181 -0.33 -8.01 4.54
CA GLU A 181 0.76 -8.26 3.61
C GLU A 181 1.38 -9.63 3.84
N VAL A 182 1.38 -10.47 2.82
CA VAL A 182 1.93 -11.83 2.85
C VAL A 182 3.30 -11.86 2.23
N GLU A 183 4.30 -12.39 2.92
CA GLU A 183 5.61 -12.69 2.33
C GLU A 183 5.52 -13.97 1.50
N VAL A 184 5.61 -13.83 0.16
CA VAL A 184 5.48 -14.96 -0.77
C VAL A 184 6.81 -15.68 -0.94
N TYR A 185 7.90 -14.93 -1.09
CA TYR A 185 9.27 -15.44 -1.11
C TYR A 185 10.27 -14.37 -0.72
N GLN A 186 11.48 -14.78 -0.37
CA GLN A 186 12.59 -13.91 -0.02
C GLN A 186 13.74 -14.07 -1.02
N GLY A 187 14.42 -12.98 -1.37
CA GLY A 187 15.55 -12.98 -2.29
C GLY A 187 15.19 -12.46 -3.68
N CYS A 188 16.18 -12.48 -4.58
CA CYS A 188 16.03 -11.95 -5.92
C CYS A 188 16.69 -12.87 -6.95
N VAL A 189 16.03 -13.12 -8.09
CA VAL A 189 16.62 -13.92 -9.19
C VAL A 189 17.92 -13.32 -9.71
N ARG A 190 18.14 -12.02 -9.53
CA ARG A 190 19.39 -11.32 -9.86
C ARG A 190 20.40 -11.26 -8.71
N TYR A 191 20.39 -12.21 -7.78
CA TYR A 191 21.26 -12.24 -6.60
C TYR A 191 22.76 -12.19 -6.91
N LYS A 192 23.20 -12.66 -8.09
CA LYS A 192 24.61 -12.61 -8.52
C LYS A 192 25.03 -11.20 -8.96
N ARG A 193 24.15 -10.48 -9.67
CA ARG A 193 24.41 -9.17 -10.24
C ARG A 193 23.14 -8.31 -10.22
N GLY A 194 22.66 -7.98 -9.03
CA GLY A 194 21.46 -7.15 -8.85
C GLY A 194 21.74 -5.66 -8.99
N CYS A 195 20.68 -4.88 -9.07
CA CYS A 195 20.76 -3.42 -9.13
C CYS A 195 21.53 -2.86 -7.91
N LYS A 196 22.47 -1.94 -8.15
CA LYS A 196 23.41 -1.46 -7.11
C LYS A 196 22.73 -0.77 -5.93
N PHE A 197 21.59 -0.14 -6.17
CA PHE A 197 20.80 0.55 -5.13
C PHE A 197 19.95 -0.40 -4.28
N CYS A 198 19.65 -1.61 -4.78
CA CYS A 198 18.64 -2.47 -4.19
C CYS A 198 19.19 -3.38 -3.10
N ILE A 199 18.39 -3.62 -2.05
CA ILE A 199 18.73 -4.56 -0.97
C ILE A 199 18.31 -6.00 -1.29
N GLU A 200 17.33 -6.21 -2.16
CA GLU A 200 16.74 -7.51 -2.41
C GLU A 200 17.76 -8.55 -2.93
N PRO A 201 18.67 -8.23 -3.86
CA PRO A 201 19.74 -9.15 -4.24
C PRO A 201 20.65 -9.59 -3.09
N LYS A 202 20.79 -8.76 -2.05
CA LYS A 202 21.60 -9.06 -0.84
C LYS A 202 20.93 -10.09 0.07
N LYS A 203 19.64 -10.34 -0.10
CA LYS A 203 18.91 -11.41 0.60
C LYS A 203 19.24 -12.79 0.04
N GLY A 204 19.82 -12.87 -1.18
CA GLY A 204 20.33 -14.10 -1.79
C GLY A 204 19.43 -14.70 -2.85
N VAL A 205 19.65 -15.99 -3.12
CA VAL A 205 18.82 -16.81 -4.03
C VAL A 205 17.39 -16.86 -3.49
N PRO A 206 16.37 -16.76 -4.35
CA PRO A 206 14.99 -16.89 -3.91
C PRO A 206 14.71 -18.18 -3.14
N ILE A 207 14.01 -18.03 -2.02
CA ILE A 207 13.47 -19.13 -1.22
C ILE A 207 11.97 -18.90 -1.16
N TRP A 208 11.20 -19.82 -1.73
CA TRP A 208 9.76 -19.71 -1.87
C TRP A 208 9.00 -20.46 -0.78
N ARG A 209 7.85 -19.92 -0.41
CA ARG A 209 6.84 -20.63 0.35
C ARG A 209 5.90 -21.36 -0.62
N SER A 210 5.35 -22.50 -0.23
CA SER A 210 4.39 -23.20 -1.08
C SER A 210 3.04 -22.46 -1.17
N PRO A 211 2.29 -22.65 -2.25
CA PRO A 211 0.95 -22.08 -2.36
C PRO A 211 0.04 -22.47 -1.18
N GLU A 212 0.11 -23.74 -0.75
CA GLU A 212 -0.71 -24.27 0.35
C GLU A 212 -0.41 -23.60 1.69
N ASP A 213 0.88 -23.32 1.96
CA ASP A 213 1.30 -22.63 3.17
C ASP A 213 0.75 -21.20 3.22
N ILE A 214 0.83 -20.48 2.10
CA ILE A 214 0.32 -19.12 1.97
C ILE A 214 -1.21 -19.08 2.09
N ILE A 215 -1.92 -19.97 1.38
CA ILE A 215 -3.38 -20.07 1.45
C ILE A 215 -3.83 -20.34 2.88
N ARG A 216 -3.14 -21.24 3.60
CA ARG A 216 -3.45 -21.55 4.99
C ARG A 216 -3.22 -20.36 5.92
N GLU A 217 -2.12 -19.62 5.77
CA GLU A 217 -1.86 -18.39 6.55
C GLU A 217 -2.99 -17.38 6.35
N VAL A 218 -3.39 -17.13 5.10
CA VAL A 218 -4.44 -16.18 4.77
C VAL A 218 -5.79 -16.64 5.31
N SER A 219 -6.11 -17.92 5.22
CA SER A 219 -7.35 -18.48 5.81
C SER A 219 -7.41 -18.25 7.33
N ILE A 220 -6.29 -18.42 8.06
CA ILE A 220 -6.21 -18.09 9.49
C ILE A 220 -6.41 -16.59 9.73
N ALA A 221 -5.83 -15.73 8.89
CA ALA A 221 -6.01 -14.29 8.99
C ALA A 221 -7.48 -13.87 8.74
N HIS A 222 -8.16 -14.54 7.82
CA HIS A 222 -9.61 -14.34 7.59
C HIS A 222 -10.46 -14.73 8.80
N ASP A 223 -10.09 -15.77 9.55
CA ASP A 223 -10.73 -16.12 10.82
C ASP A 223 -10.62 -15.00 11.86
N MET A 224 -9.60 -14.15 11.75
CA MET A 224 -9.39 -12.97 12.61
C MET A 224 -10.06 -11.69 12.07
N GLY A 225 -10.73 -11.75 10.93
CA GLY A 225 -11.46 -10.62 10.34
C GLY A 225 -10.72 -9.86 9.23
N VAL A 226 -9.55 -10.34 8.79
CA VAL A 226 -8.84 -9.78 7.63
C VAL A 226 -9.66 -10.00 6.37
N LYS A 227 -9.75 -9.00 5.50
CA LYS A 227 -10.51 -9.04 4.25
C LYS A 227 -9.69 -8.65 3.02
N HIS A 228 -8.62 -7.89 3.21
CA HIS A 228 -7.80 -7.36 2.13
C HIS A 228 -6.38 -7.92 2.25
N VAL A 229 -5.90 -8.51 1.17
CA VAL A 229 -4.61 -9.19 1.10
C VAL A 229 -3.75 -8.59 -0.01
N ARG A 230 -2.48 -8.37 0.29
CA ARG A 230 -1.45 -8.05 -0.68
C ARG A 230 -0.36 -9.11 -0.66
N LEU A 231 -0.08 -9.69 -1.81
CA LEU A 231 1.07 -10.56 -2.00
C LEU A 231 2.31 -9.69 -2.13
N GLY A 232 3.12 -9.66 -1.10
CA GLY A 232 4.33 -8.86 -0.96
C GLY A 232 5.56 -9.72 -0.63
N GLY A 233 6.61 -9.07 -0.13
CA GLY A 233 7.89 -9.72 0.17
C GLY A 233 8.64 -10.21 -1.06
N MET A 234 8.01 -10.33 -2.20
CA MET A 234 8.56 -10.80 -3.46
C MET A 234 9.04 -9.66 -4.36
N THR A 235 10.16 -9.89 -5.05
CA THR A 235 10.73 -8.92 -5.99
C THR A 235 10.02 -8.89 -7.33
N ASP A 236 9.30 -9.95 -7.68
CA ASP A 236 8.65 -10.12 -8.97
C ASP A 236 7.62 -11.26 -8.92
N THR A 237 6.39 -10.98 -9.30
CA THR A 237 5.30 -11.95 -9.35
C THR A 237 5.56 -13.07 -10.36
N TYR A 238 6.18 -12.78 -11.50
CA TYR A 238 6.43 -13.76 -12.57
C TYR A 238 7.52 -14.76 -12.24
N THR A 239 8.39 -14.45 -11.27
CA THR A 239 9.46 -15.36 -10.85
C THR A 239 9.12 -16.20 -9.63
N TYR A 240 7.87 -16.18 -9.17
CA TYR A 240 7.45 -17.09 -8.11
C TYR A 240 7.56 -18.55 -8.57
N MET A 241 8.44 -19.32 -7.90
CA MET A 241 8.78 -20.70 -8.25
C MET A 241 9.25 -20.90 -9.70
N ALA A 242 9.94 -19.89 -10.27
CA ALA A 242 10.50 -19.94 -11.61
C ALA A 242 11.58 -21.01 -11.72
N GLU A 243 11.72 -21.58 -12.93
CA GLU A 243 12.71 -22.59 -13.25
C GLU A 243 14.04 -21.97 -13.70
N GLY A 244 15.16 -22.64 -13.42
CA GLY A 244 16.48 -22.22 -13.91
C GLY A 244 17.05 -20.97 -13.24
N VAL A 245 16.64 -20.62 -12.02
CA VAL A 245 17.09 -19.40 -11.31
C VAL A 245 18.60 -19.32 -11.11
N VAL A 246 19.27 -20.46 -11.02
CA VAL A 246 20.73 -20.53 -10.83
C VAL A 246 21.47 -20.54 -12.17
N GLU A 247 20.87 -21.10 -13.20
CA GLU A 247 21.47 -21.41 -14.50
C GLU A 247 21.21 -20.32 -15.54
N LEU A 248 20.00 -19.75 -15.55
CA LEU A 248 19.54 -18.83 -16.59
C LEU A 248 19.70 -17.36 -16.18
N GLU A 249 19.98 -16.50 -17.12
CA GLU A 249 19.96 -15.03 -16.91
C GLU A 249 18.52 -14.54 -16.71
N TYR A 250 17.59 -15.09 -17.49
CA TYR A 250 16.15 -14.86 -17.40
C TYR A 250 15.48 -16.20 -17.03
N PRO A 251 15.28 -16.46 -15.72
CA PRO A 251 14.60 -17.67 -15.25
C PRO A 251 13.23 -17.81 -15.90
N LYS A 252 12.85 -19.04 -16.21
CA LYS A 252 11.60 -19.32 -16.89
C LYS A 252 10.43 -19.25 -15.88
N PRO A 253 9.44 -18.35 -16.10
CA PRO A 253 8.26 -18.29 -15.26
C PRO A 253 7.50 -19.62 -15.23
N ASN A 254 6.90 -19.94 -14.10
CA ASN A 254 6.10 -21.15 -13.92
C ASN A 254 4.64 -20.77 -13.64
N PRO A 255 3.70 -20.89 -14.61
CA PRO A 255 2.31 -20.49 -14.43
C PRO A 255 1.56 -21.32 -13.39
N GLU A 256 1.87 -22.63 -13.25
CA GLU A 256 1.10 -23.55 -12.41
C GLU A 256 1.06 -23.14 -10.93
N PRO A 257 2.18 -22.92 -10.22
CA PRO A 257 2.14 -22.54 -8.81
C PRO A 257 1.51 -21.15 -8.60
N ILE A 258 1.65 -20.23 -9.56
CA ILE A 258 1.01 -18.92 -9.51
C ILE A 258 -0.52 -19.06 -9.60
N ALA A 259 -1.01 -19.83 -10.56
CA ALA A 259 -2.43 -20.11 -10.71
C ALA A 259 -3.01 -20.82 -9.48
N LYS A 260 -2.31 -21.81 -8.96
CA LYS A 260 -2.70 -22.54 -7.74
C LYS A 260 -2.82 -21.61 -6.53
N LEU A 261 -1.84 -20.70 -6.34
CA LEU A 261 -1.86 -19.72 -5.26
C LEU A 261 -3.05 -18.77 -5.41
N LEU A 262 -3.19 -18.14 -6.57
CA LEU A 262 -4.18 -17.09 -6.78
C LEU A 262 -5.62 -17.62 -6.76
N HIS A 263 -5.90 -18.74 -7.41
CA HIS A 263 -7.22 -19.39 -7.35
C HIS A 263 -7.52 -19.88 -5.95
N GLY A 264 -6.57 -20.55 -5.28
CA GLY A 264 -6.78 -21.01 -3.91
C GLY A 264 -7.02 -19.90 -2.89
N LEU A 265 -6.49 -18.69 -3.12
CA LEU A 265 -6.87 -17.53 -2.32
C LEU A 265 -8.27 -17.03 -2.66
N ARG A 266 -8.67 -17.00 -3.94
CA ARG A 266 -9.99 -16.54 -4.39
C ARG A 266 -11.12 -17.48 -4.04
N ASP A 267 -10.85 -18.76 -3.80
CA ASP A 267 -11.86 -19.74 -3.34
C ASP A 267 -12.42 -19.41 -1.95
N ASP A 268 -11.74 -18.54 -1.18
CA ASP A 268 -12.23 -18.05 0.11
C ASP A 268 -13.09 -16.79 -0.09
N GLU A 269 -14.41 -16.92 0.09
CA GLU A 269 -15.38 -15.84 -0.08
C GLU A 269 -15.19 -14.65 0.88
N ARG A 270 -14.39 -14.80 1.94
CA ARG A 270 -14.05 -13.73 2.88
C ARG A 270 -13.04 -12.73 2.30
N LEU A 271 -12.35 -13.11 1.22
CA LEU A 271 -11.37 -12.28 0.55
C LEU A 271 -12.05 -11.22 -0.34
N GLU A 272 -12.07 -9.98 0.11
CA GLU A 272 -12.63 -8.86 -0.65
C GLU A 272 -11.61 -8.29 -1.65
N ILE A 273 -10.39 -8.00 -1.22
CA ILE A 273 -9.33 -7.40 -2.05
C ILE A 273 -8.11 -8.30 -2.08
N LEU A 274 -7.65 -8.62 -3.30
CA LEU A 274 -6.39 -9.31 -3.56
C LEU A 274 -5.55 -8.50 -4.53
N HIS A 275 -4.37 -8.06 -4.10
CA HIS A 275 -3.40 -7.40 -4.95
C HIS A 275 -2.02 -8.06 -4.84
N THR A 276 -1.20 -7.87 -5.86
CA THR A 276 0.25 -8.06 -5.86
C THR A 276 0.94 -6.73 -6.10
N ASP A 277 2.27 -6.70 -6.28
CA ASP A 277 2.96 -5.43 -6.47
C ASP A 277 3.92 -5.45 -7.66
N ASN A 278 5.02 -6.17 -7.55
CA ASN A 278 6.13 -6.05 -8.50
C ASN A 278 5.99 -7.00 -9.69
N GLY A 279 6.40 -6.51 -10.84
CA GLY A 279 6.64 -7.30 -12.05
C GLY A 279 8.01 -6.98 -12.64
N ASN A 280 8.64 -7.96 -13.26
CA ASN A 280 9.95 -7.82 -13.88
C ASN A 280 9.82 -7.75 -15.41
N PRO A 281 9.96 -6.57 -16.03
CA PRO A 281 9.75 -6.43 -17.47
C PRO A 281 10.66 -7.29 -18.33
N SER A 282 11.92 -7.52 -17.94
CA SER A 282 12.83 -8.36 -18.72
C SER A 282 12.42 -9.84 -18.67
N ILE A 283 12.00 -10.34 -17.52
CA ILE A 283 11.46 -11.71 -17.39
C ILE A 283 10.22 -11.89 -18.28
N ILE A 284 9.31 -10.91 -18.24
CA ILE A 284 8.08 -10.92 -19.05
C ILE A 284 8.42 -10.92 -20.54
N ALA A 285 9.34 -10.06 -20.97
CA ALA A 285 9.70 -9.92 -22.38
C ALA A 285 10.44 -11.13 -22.94
N GLU A 286 11.33 -11.74 -22.16
CA GLU A 286 12.13 -12.88 -22.59
C GLU A 286 11.38 -14.23 -22.51
N ASN A 287 10.23 -14.26 -21.80
CA ASN A 287 9.40 -15.46 -21.64
C ASN A 287 7.92 -15.14 -21.91
N MET A 288 7.63 -14.69 -23.13
CA MET A 288 6.33 -14.10 -23.46
C MET A 288 5.16 -15.08 -23.35
N GLU A 289 5.34 -16.36 -23.69
CA GLU A 289 4.29 -17.39 -23.65
C GLU A 289 3.81 -17.65 -22.22
N GLU A 290 4.74 -17.97 -21.31
CA GLU A 290 4.43 -18.21 -19.91
C GLU A 290 3.93 -16.93 -19.22
N SER A 291 4.49 -15.79 -19.61
CA SER A 291 4.07 -14.49 -19.07
C SER A 291 2.66 -14.11 -19.51
N GLU A 292 2.24 -14.47 -20.72
CA GLU A 292 0.87 -14.27 -21.17
C GLU A 292 -0.12 -15.11 -20.34
N GLU A 293 0.19 -16.37 -20.05
CA GLU A 293 -0.63 -17.24 -19.22
C GLU A 293 -0.76 -16.68 -17.79
N ILE A 294 0.35 -16.28 -17.18
CA ILE A 294 0.35 -15.65 -15.85
C ILE A 294 -0.46 -14.35 -15.85
N THR A 295 -0.29 -13.50 -16.89
CA THR A 295 -1.04 -12.24 -16.98
C THR A 295 -2.55 -12.47 -17.02
N LYS A 296 -3.00 -13.47 -17.79
CA LYS A 296 -4.43 -13.85 -17.82
C LYS A 296 -4.94 -14.27 -16.44
N THR A 297 -4.17 -15.09 -15.74
CA THR A 297 -4.49 -15.50 -14.36
C THR A 297 -4.57 -14.30 -13.41
N LEU A 298 -3.60 -13.38 -13.46
CA LEU A 298 -3.61 -12.16 -12.66
C LEU A 298 -4.87 -11.31 -12.92
N VAL A 299 -5.23 -11.11 -14.19
CA VAL A 299 -6.42 -10.32 -14.57
C VAL A 299 -7.72 -10.97 -14.11
N GLN A 300 -7.77 -12.30 -14.03
CA GLN A 300 -8.94 -13.05 -13.57
C GLN A 300 -9.09 -13.06 -12.05
N THR A 301 -7.99 -13.01 -11.31
CA THR A 301 -7.98 -13.27 -9.86
C THR A 301 -7.73 -12.03 -9.01
N LEU A 302 -6.95 -11.07 -9.49
CA LEU A 302 -6.71 -9.83 -8.74
C LEU A 302 -7.95 -8.94 -8.74
N SER A 303 -8.10 -8.16 -7.69
CA SER A 303 -9.14 -7.12 -7.61
C SER A 303 -8.82 -5.96 -8.55
N ASP A 304 -9.84 -5.37 -9.17
CA ASP A 304 -9.70 -4.24 -10.07
C ASP A 304 -8.91 -3.10 -9.43
N GLY A 305 -8.13 -2.40 -10.23
CA GLY A 305 -7.19 -1.38 -9.77
C GLY A 305 -5.85 -1.96 -9.31
N ALA A 306 -5.60 -3.25 -9.56
CA ALA A 306 -4.28 -3.85 -9.34
C ALA A 306 -3.22 -3.21 -10.23
N VAL A 307 -2.00 -3.14 -9.73
CA VAL A 307 -0.85 -2.55 -10.42
C VAL A 307 0.35 -3.47 -10.32
N LEU A 308 0.97 -3.74 -11.46
CA LEU A 308 2.31 -4.33 -11.50
C LEU A 308 3.35 -3.22 -11.60
N SER A 309 4.13 -3.05 -10.56
CA SER A 309 5.17 -2.03 -10.48
C SER A 309 6.42 -2.50 -11.22
N PHE A 310 6.76 -1.84 -12.31
CA PHE A 310 7.92 -2.14 -13.14
C PHE A 310 9.11 -1.26 -12.79
N GLY A 311 10.23 -1.89 -12.45
CA GLY A 311 11.50 -1.20 -12.19
C GLY A 311 12.29 -0.99 -13.48
N LEU A 312 12.09 0.14 -14.15
CA LEU A 312 12.95 0.61 -15.23
C LEU A 312 14.13 1.42 -14.64
N GLU A 313 13.82 2.26 -13.69
CA GLU A 313 14.66 3.19 -12.93
C GLU A 313 15.26 4.33 -13.79
N SER A 314 15.69 4.06 -15.01
CA SER A 314 16.13 5.03 -16.02
C SER A 314 16.04 4.42 -17.42
N ALA A 315 15.66 5.23 -18.42
CA ALA A 315 15.74 4.89 -19.83
C ALA A 315 17.12 5.23 -20.45
N ASP A 316 18.00 5.92 -19.71
CA ASP A 316 19.33 6.29 -20.18
C ASP A 316 20.28 5.07 -20.15
N PRO A 317 20.82 4.63 -21.31
CA PRO A 317 21.70 3.47 -21.39
C PRO A 317 22.96 3.58 -20.50
N ASN A 318 23.49 4.80 -20.32
CA ASN A 318 24.68 5.00 -19.47
C ASN A 318 24.34 4.75 -17.99
N VAL A 319 23.18 5.23 -17.54
CA VAL A 319 22.68 4.98 -16.19
C VAL A 319 22.37 3.50 -16.00
N HIS A 320 21.79 2.88 -17.01
CA HIS A 320 21.47 1.46 -17.01
C HIS A 320 22.73 0.60 -16.78
N GLU A 321 23.78 0.81 -17.59
CA GLU A 321 25.04 0.08 -17.47
C GLU A 321 25.74 0.35 -16.14
N ALA A 322 25.84 1.63 -15.75
CA ALA A 322 26.54 2.04 -14.53
C ALA A 322 25.94 1.43 -13.25
N ASN A 323 24.64 1.16 -13.23
CA ASN A 323 23.91 0.68 -12.03
C ASN A 323 23.42 -0.77 -12.13
N TRP A 324 23.74 -1.48 -13.23
CA TRP A 324 23.28 -2.85 -13.49
C TRP A 324 21.75 -2.97 -13.43
N LEU A 325 21.06 -2.02 -14.06
CA LEU A 325 19.60 -2.02 -14.07
C LEU A 325 19.06 -3.26 -14.79
N ASN A 326 17.80 -3.57 -14.54
CA ASN A 326 17.24 -4.87 -14.90
C ASN A 326 16.76 -4.95 -16.36
N CYS A 327 16.02 -3.95 -16.82
CA CYS A 327 15.40 -4.00 -18.15
C CYS A 327 15.74 -2.76 -18.97
N ASP A 328 15.80 -2.93 -20.28
CA ASP A 328 15.88 -1.85 -21.25
C ASP A 328 14.48 -1.36 -21.69
N ALA A 329 14.46 -0.31 -22.50
CA ALA A 329 13.21 0.28 -23.00
C ALA A 329 12.41 -0.68 -23.89
N THR A 330 13.06 -1.58 -24.65
CA THR A 330 12.39 -2.53 -25.54
C THR A 330 11.68 -3.62 -24.73
N GLN A 331 12.37 -4.19 -23.75
CA GLN A 331 11.79 -5.16 -22.82
C GLN A 331 10.63 -4.55 -22.04
N LEU A 332 10.80 -3.31 -21.58
CA LEU A 332 9.73 -2.58 -20.88
C LEU A 332 8.48 -2.43 -21.76
N LYS A 333 8.62 -1.99 -23.02
CA LYS A 333 7.50 -1.82 -23.95
C LYS A 333 6.76 -3.13 -24.19
N SER A 334 7.50 -4.22 -24.38
CA SER A 334 6.92 -5.57 -24.56
C SER A 334 6.08 -5.96 -23.34
N ALA A 335 6.60 -5.76 -22.14
CA ALA A 335 5.87 -6.05 -20.90
C ALA A 335 4.63 -5.16 -20.73
N ILE A 336 4.75 -3.84 -20.97
CA ILE A 336 3.62 -2.91 -20.91
C ILE A 336 2.52 -3.31 -21.89
N SER A 337 2.90 -3.66 -23.13
CA SER A 337 1.96 -4.09 -24.17
C SER A 337 1.18 -5.32 -23.75
N LEU A 338 1.85 -6.32 -23.15
CA LEU A 338 1.21 -7.52 -22.64
C LEU A 338 0.18 -7.20 -21.55
N ILE A 339 0.58 -6.40 -20.55
CA ILE A 339 -0.34 -6.04 -19.44
C ILE A 339 -1.53 -5.23 -19.97
N ASN A 340 -1.30 -4.26 -20.85
CA ASN A 340 -2.39 -3.47 -21.45
C ASN A 340 -3.35 -4.31 -22.30
N LYS A 341 -2.84 -5.33 -23.00
CA LYS A 341 -3.66 -6.23 -23.81
C LYS A 341 -4.78 -6.91 -23.00
N TYR A 342 -4.51 -7.29 -21.77
CA TYR A 342 -5.44 -8.05 -20.93
C TYR A 342 -6.05 -7.26 -19.79
N GLY A 343 -5.31 -6.29 -19.23
CA GLY A 343 -5.67 -5.65 -17.95
C GLY A 343 -6.34 -4.28 -18.09
N ARG A 344 -6.37 -3.68 -19.30
CA ARG A 344 -6.90 -2.31 -19.50
C ARG A 344 -8.42 -2.22 -19.34
N GLU A 345 -9.13 -3.33 -19.51
CA GLU A 345 -10.58 -3.36 -19.35
C GLU A 345 -10.97 -3.01 -17.91
N LYS A 346 -12.02 -2.20 -17.76
CA LYS A 346 -12.57 -1.85 -16.45
C LYS A 346 -13.34 -3.03 -15.86
N GLY A 347 -13.15 -3.25 -14.57
CA GLY A 347 -13.95 -4.18 -13.80
C GLY A 347 -15.01 -3.49 -12.94
N ASP A 348 -15.62 -4.27 -12.05
CA ASP A 348 -16.79 -3.88 -11.26
C ASP A 348 -16.52 -2.77 -10.23
N ARG A 349 -15.26 -2.59 -9.83
CA ARG A 349 -14.85 -1.55 -8.88
C ARG A 349 -14.60 -0.18 -9.52
N GLY A 350 -14.86 -0.03 -10.84
CA GLY A 350 -14.72 1.21 -11.61
C GLY A 350 -13.31 1.51 -12.12
N LEU A 351 -12.34 0.63 -11.87
CA LEU A 351 -10.96 0.75 -12.33
C LEU A 351 -10.61 -0.33 -13.38
N PRO A 352 -9.57 -0.11 -14.20
CA PRO A 352 -8.97 -1.19 -14.99
C PRO A 352 -8.56 -2.37 -14.10
N LYS A 353 -8.67 -3.59 -14.62
CA LYS A 353 -8.36 -4.81 -13.86
C LYS A 353 -6.91 -4.86 -13.41
N LEU A 354 -5.98 -4.58 -14.35
CA LEU A 354 -4.55 -4.60 -14.08
C LEU A 354 -3.82 -3.63 -14.99
N LEU A 355 -3.01 -2.74 -14.44
CA LEU A 355 -2.18 -1.82 -15.20
C LEU A 355 -0.71 -1.86 -14.75
N PRO A 356 0.24 -1.55 -15.66
CA PRO A 356 1.63 -1.34 -15.25
C PRO A 356 1.78 -0.02 -14.50
N GLY A 357 2.64 0.01 -13.51
CA GLY A 357 3.21 1.20 -12.92
C GLY A 357 4.69 1.29 -13.24
N LEU A 358 5.25 2.48 -13.38
CA LEU A 358 6.67 2.67 -13.64
C LEU A 358 7.37 3.30 -12.45
N ASN A 359 8.62 2.86 -12.21
CA ASN A 359 9.51 3.48 -11.26
C ASN A 359 10.70 4.12 -11.98
N PHE A 360 11.01 5.36 -11.60
CA PHE A 360 12.25 6.05 -11.92
C PHE A 360 12.99 6.41 -10.63
N ILE A 361 14.32 6.35 -10.69
CA ILE A 361 15.18 6.73 -9.56
C ILE A 361 16.16 7.79 -10.05
N ALA A 362 16.17 8.94 -9.37
CA ALA A 362 17.14 10.00 -9.56
C ALA A 362 18.33 9.84 -8.60
N GLY A 363 19.51 10.30 -9.02
CA GLY A 363 20.77 10.19 -8.27
C GLY A 363 21.57 8.93 -8.56
N LEU A 364 21.18 8.15 -9.57
CA LEU A 364 21.93 6.98 -10.00
C LEU A 364 23.23 7.37 -10.72
N ASN A 365 24.25 6.51 -10.65
CA ASN A 365 25.52 6.74 -11.32
C ASN A 365 25.36 6.85 -12.84
N GLY A 366 26.08 7.80 -13.46
CA GLY A 366 26.00 8.04 -14.90
C GLY A 366 24.85 8.97 -15.32
N GLU A 367 24.06 9.46 -14.37
CA GLU A 367 22.99 10.44 -14.63
C GLU A 367 23.57 11.79 -15.06
N THR A 368 22.93 12.41 -16.04
CA THR A 368 23.26 13.75 -16.55
C THR A 368 21.98 14.56 -16.71
N SER A 369 22.10 15.87 -17.00
CA SER A 369 20.92 16.70 -17.29
C SER A 369 20.07 16.16 -18.46
N ASN A 370 20.68 15.45 -19.42
CA ASN A 370 19.99 14.82 -20.55
C ASN A 370 19.21 13.54 -20.16
N THR A 371 19.52 12.92 -19.03
CA THR A 371 18.86 11.69 -18.57
C THR A 371 17.35 11.90 -18.38
N TYR A 372 16.93 13.05 -17.85
CA TYR A 372 15.51 13.36 -17.67
C TYR A 372 14.78 13.53 -19.01
N ASP A 373 15.46 14.11 -20.03
CA ASP A 373 14.88 14.22 -21.37
C ASP A 373 14.72 12.86 -22.05
N ILE A 374 15.68 11.95 -21.87
CA ILE A 374 15.60 10.56 -22.34
C ILE A 374 14.41 9.84 -21.66
N ASN A 375 14.27 9.99 -20.36
CA ASN A 375 13.16 9.39 -19.60
C ASN A 375 11.81 9.95 -20.07
N LEU A 376 11.69 11.25 -20.32
CA LEU A 376 10.47 11.88 -20.85
C LEU A 376 10.17 11.45 -22.26
N ALA A 377 11.20 11.29 -23.11
CA ALA A 377 11.03 10.81 -24.49
C ALA A 377 10.40 9.42 -24.53
N LEU A 378 10.89 8.49 -23.69
CA LEU A 378 10.29 7.15 -23.56
C LEU A 378 8.83 7.23 -23.09
N LEU A 379 8.52 8.04 -22.07
CA LEU A 379 7.14 8.18 -21.59
C LEU A 379 6.21 8.75 -22.67
N ARG A 380 6.69 9.73 -23.46
CA ARG A 380 5.92 10.30 -24.57
C ARG A 380 5.69 9.28 -25.67
N GLU A 381 6.69 8.46 -26.00
CA GLU A 381 6.57 7.37 -26.95
C GLU A 381 5.50 6.35 -26.49
N LEU A 382 5.57 5.87 -25.25
CA LEU A 382 4.57 4.96 -24.68
C LEU A 382 3.15 5.54 -24.75
N LYS A 383 3.00 6.84 -24.46
CA LYS A 383 1.70 7.54 -24.57
C LYS A 383 1.22 7.63 -26.03
N GLN A 384 2.11 7.93 -26.99
CA GLN A 384 1.78 8.00 -28.41
C GLN A 384 1.38 6.63 -28.97
N GLU A 385 1.96 5.55 -28.46
CA GLU A 385 1.57 4.17 -28.78
C GLU A 385 0.24 3.76 -28.12
N GLY A 386 -0.35 4.63 -27.30
CA GLY A 386 -1.65 4.41 -26.65
C GLY A 386 -1.58 3.50 -25.42
N HIS A 387 -0.42 3.35 -24.81
CA HIS A 387 -0.27 2.57 -23.58
C HIS A 387 -0.80 3.31 -22.37
N MET A 388 -1.56 2.62 -21.54
CA MET A 388 -2.06 3.11 -20.27
C MET A 388 -1.12 2.66 -19.15
N ILE A 389 -0.56 3.63 -18.42
CA ILE A 389 0.33 3.41 -17.29
C ILE A 389 -0.33 4.00 -16.05
N ARG A 390 -0.62 3.15 -15.05
CA ARG A 390 -1.38 3.55 -13.87
C ARG A 390 -0.74 4.71 -13.10
N ARG A 391 0.58 4.72 -13.01
CA ARG A 391 1.33 5.69 -12.22
C ARG A 391 2.81 5.67 -12.58
N VAL A 392 3.44 6.84 -12.59
CA VAL A 392 4.89 7.00 -12.64
C VAL A 392 5.40 7.42 -11.26
N ASN A 393 6.12 6.51 -10.59
CA ASN A 393 6.78 6.80 -9.33
C ASN A 393 8.19 7.33 -9.61
N ILE A 394 8.54 8.45 -8.98
CA ILE A 394 9.87 9.04 -9.08
C ILE A 394 10.43 9.13 -7.66
N ARG A 395 11.50 8.39 -7.41
CA ARG A 395 12.20 8.33 -6.13
C ARG A 395 13.59 8.93 -6.26
N GLN A 396 14.24 9.17 -5.15
CA GLN A 396 15.64 9.57 -5.06
C GLN A 396 16.41 8.48 -4.35
N VAL A 397 17.65 8.25 -4.77
CA VAL A 397 18.62 7.47 -4.02
C VAL A 397 19.69 8.42 -3.49
N GLU A 398 20.04 8.25 -2.23
CA GLU A 398 21.05 9.03 -1.54
C GLU A 398 22.05 8.09 -0.86
N GLY A 399 23.28 8.54 -0.68
CA GLY A 399 24.30 7.81 0.06
C GLY A 399 25.63 7.71 -0.68
N GLU A 400 26.58 7.08 -0.03
CA GLU A 400 27.93 6.88 -0.58
C GLU A 400 27.86 6.01 -1.85
N GLY A 401 28.45 6.50 -2.94
CA GLY A 401 28.48 5.81 -4.23
C GLY A 401 27.35 6.16 -5.18
N PHE A 402 26.49 7.15 -4.87
CA PHE A 402 25.49 7.71 -5.77
C PHE A 402 25.78 9.18 -6.09
N GLN A 403 25.12 9.70 -7.14
CA GLN A 403 25.33 11.08 -7.57
C GLN A 403 24.46 12.06 -6.78
N GLU A 404 24.97 13.28 -6.61
CA GLU A 404 24.16 14.39 -6.14
C GLU A 404 23.13 14.77 -7.22
N ILE A 405 21.92 15.08 -6.77
CA ILE A 405 20.79 15.42 -7.63
C ILE A 405 20.72 16.93 -7.80
N ASP A 406 20.62 17.40 -9.05
CA ASP A 406 20.17 18.77 -9.28
C ASP A 406 18.67 18.87 -8.95
N GLU A 407 18.35 19.52 -7.85
CA GLU A 407 17.00 19.62 -7.33
C GLU A 407 16.06 20.38 -8.30
N THR A 408 16.59 21.33 -9.08
CA THR A 408 15.80 22.12 -10.04
C THR A 408 15.35 21.24 -11.20
N ASP A 409 16.27 20.49 -11.81
CA ASP A 409 15.99 19.57 -12.90
C ASP A 409 15.09 18.44 -12.43
N PHE A 410 15.34 17.90 -11.25
CA PHE A 410 14.50 16.87 -10.64
C PHE A 410 13.06 17.33 -10.40
N GLN A 411 12.85 18.53 -9.84
CA GLN A 411 11.48 19.05 -9.63
C GLN A 411 10.79 19.37 -10.96
N SER A 412 11.53 19.85 -11.96
CA SER A 412 11.02 20.08 -13.31
C SER A 412 10.55 18.78 -13.94
N PHE A 413 11.39 17.72 -13.89
CA PHE A 413 11.02 16.37 -14.37
C PHE A 413 9.76 15.85 -13.69
N LYS A 414 9.71 15.91 -12.35
CA LYS A 414 8.50 15.47 -11.60
C LYS A 414 7.25 16.25 -11.96
N LYS A 415 7.39 17.57 -12.18
CA LYS A 415 6.25 18.40 -12.60
C LYS A 415 5.77 18.00 -13.99
N THR A 416 6.69 17.85 -14.94
CA THR A 416 6.36 17.43 -16.31
C THR A 416 5.67 16.07 -16.35
N VAL A 417 6.17 15.09 -15.59
CA VAL A 417 5.53 13.76 -15.49
C VAL A 417 4.11 13.87 -14.93
N ARG A 418 3.87 14.71 -13.93
CA ARG A 418 2.52 14.90 -13.38
C ARG A 418 1.56 15.54 -14.38
N ASP A 419 2.03 16.55 -15.09
CA ASP A 419 1.20 17.36 -15.98
C ASP A 419 0.94 16.64 -17.31
N GLU A 420 1.93 15.94 -17.88
CA GLU A 420 1.80 15.27 -19.18
C GLU A 420 1.30 13.82 -19.10
N PHE A 421 1.48 13.14 -17.95
CA PHE A 421 1.20 11.70 -17.83
C PHE A 421 0.22 11.39 -16.70
N ASP A 422 0.56 11.65 -15.42
CA ASP A 422 -0.27 11.20 -14.28
C ASP A 422 -1.69 11.77 -14.35
N GLY A 423 -1.84 13.08 -14.64
CA GLY A 423 -3.15 13.74 -14.73
C GLY A 423 -3.99 13.21 -15.89
N PRO A 424 -3.51 13.27 -17.15
CA PRO A 424 -4.27 12.79 -18.32
C PRO A 424 -4.65 11.31 -18.23
N ILE A 425 -3.78 10.45 -17.70
CA ILE A 425 -4.12 9.03 -17.51
C ILE A 425 -5.18 8.84 -16.45
N LEU A 426 -5.16 9.64 -15.38
CA LEU A 426 -6.19 9.59 -14.36
C LEU A 426 -7.57 9.99 -14.93
N GLU A 427 -7.60 11.00 -15.81
CA GLU A 427 -8.83 11.42 -16.51
C GLU A 427 -9.33 10.34 -17.48
N GLU A 428 -8.44 9.68 -18.23
CA GLU A 428 -8.79 8.59 -19.13
C GLU A 428 -9.30 7.37 -18.35
N MET A 429 -8.64 7.04 -17.24
CA MET A 429 -8.99 5.89 -16.40
C MET A 429 -10.31 6.09 -15.64
N LEU A 430 -10.55 7.28 -15.13
CA LEU A 430 -11.71 7.65 -14.31
C LEU A 430 -12.41 8.90 -14.86
N PRO A 431 -13.02 8.89 -16.06
CA PRO A 431 -13.78 10.02 -16.55
C PRO A 431 -14.85 10.47 -15.54
N VAL A 432 -15.24 11.75 -15.61
CA VAL A 432 -16.38 12.26 -14.83
C VAL A 432 -17.61 11.40 -15.13
N GLY A 433 -18.35 11.03 -14.08
CA GLY A 433 -19.46 10.09 -14.15
C GLY A 433 -19.08 8.61 -13.89
N THR A 434 -17.79 8.30 -13.76
CA THR A 434 -17.38 6.92 -13.37
C THR A 434 -17.80 6.63 -11.94
N VAL A 435 -18.44 5.49 -11.74
CA VAL A 435 -18.72 4.93 -10.40
C VAL A 435 -17.47 4.24 -9.86
N LEU A 436 -17.11 4.56 -8.64
CA LEU A 436 -15.97 3.99 -7.92
C LEU A 436 -16.46 3.41 -6.59
N SER A 437 -16.33 2.11 -6.40
CA SER A 437 -16.71 1.42 -5.16
C SER A 437 -15.61 1.45 -4.10
N ASP A 438 -15.95 1.05 -2.89
CA ASP A 438 -15.04 0.79 -1.77
C ASP A 438 -14.14 1.97 -1.37
N VAL A 439 -14.69 3.19 -1.45
CA VAL A 439 -14.00 4.39 -0.95
C VAL A 439 -14.15 4.47 0.56
N TRP A 440 -13.04 4.37 1.26
CA TRP A 440 -12.96 4.51 2.71
C TRP A 440 -12.68 5.97 3.10
N TRP A 441 -13.53 6.55 3.97
CA TRP A 441 -13.38 7.92 4.45
C TRP A 441 -12.45 8.00 5.66
N GLU A 442 -11.34 8.73 5.53
CA GLU A 442 -10.22 8.73 6.47
C GLU A 442 -10.18 9.97 7.36
N SER A 443 -10.41 11.15 6.79
CA SER A 443 -10.18 12.41 7.51
C SER A 443 -11.00 13.58 6.96
N HIS A 444 -11.20 14.59 7.81
CA HIS A 444 -11.69 15.90 7.40
C HIS A 444 -10.53 16.89 7.19
N GLU A 445 -10.78 17.96 6.43
CA GLU A 445 -9.80 19.02 6.19
C GLU A 445 -9.17 19.55 7.49
N GLY A 446 -7.87 19.83 7.44
CA GLY A 446 -7.10 20.37 8.55
C GLY A 446 -6.69 19.37 9.62
N ARG A 447 -7.04 18.11 9.48
CA ARG A 447 -6.55 17.07 10.37
C ARG A 447 -5.22 16.51 9.91
N THR A 448 -4.30 16.45 10.87
CA THR A 448 -2.96 15.93 10.67
C THR A 448 -2.97 14.42 10.39
N ARG A 449 -1.87 13.93 9.86
CA ARG A 449 -1.59 12.53 9.53
C ARG A 449 -1.47 11.62 10.76
N LEU A 450 -2.35 11.77 11.74
CA LEU A 450 -2.39 10.86 12.88
C LEU A 450 -3.02 9.53 12.43
N PRO A 451 -2.56 8.41 12.97
CA PRO A 451 -3.24 7.14 12.82
C PRO A 451 -4.70 7.26 13.22
N ARG A 452 -5.56 6.60 12.47
CA ARG A 452 -7.01 6.70 12.61
C ARG A 452 -7.51 6.44 14.04
N HIS A 453 -6.96 5.45 14.72
CA HIS A 453 -7.34 5.09 16.09
C HIS A 453 -6.99 6.15 17.15
N LEU A 454 -6.16 7.13 16.79
CA LEU A 454 -5.78 8.26 17.62
C LEU A 454 -6.58 9.53 17.31
N GLU A 455 -7.33 9.52 16.21
CA GLU A 455 -8.28 10.60 15.91
C GLU A 455 -9.57 10.43 16.72
N PRO A 456 -10.31 11.50 17.00
CA PRO A 456 -11.66 11.37 17.50
C PRO A 456 -12.46 10.46 16.59
N LYS A 457 -13.22 9.53 17.18
CA LYS A 457 -14.09 8.61 16.42
C LYS A 457 -14.94 9.39 15.42
N ALA A 458 -15.31 8.72 14.34
CA ALA A 458 -16.21 9.25 13.33
C ALA A 458 -17.36 10.00 13.96
N ARG A 459 -17.61 11.17 13.43
CA ARG A 459 -18.69 12.00 13.93
C ARG A 459 -20.02 11.37 13.62
N SER A 460 -20.97 11.70 14.41
CA SER A 460 -22.36 11.31 14.16
C SER A 460 -22.82 11.80 12.77
N ILE A 461 -23.90 11.23 12.28
CA ILE A 461 -24.58 11.65 11.05
C ILE A 461 -24.90 13.16 11.00
N GLU A 462 -24.91 13.83 12.16
CA GLU A 462 -25.14 15.27 12.27
C GLU A 462 -24.12 16.15 11.54
N VAL A 463 -22.92 15.64 11.23
CA VAL A 463 -21.94 16.38 10.42
C VAL A 463 -22.11 16.12 8.93
N HIS A 464 -22.83 15.06 8.54
CA HIS A 464 -23.01 14.68 7.16
C HIS A 464 -23.67 15.79 6.34
N GLY A 465 -23.07 16.08 5.18
CA GLY A 465 -23.53 17.15 4.29
C GLY A 465 -23.24 18.59 4.74
N LYS A 466 -22.60 18.82 5.90
CA LYS A 466 -22.17 20.16 6.32
C LYS A 466 -20.96 20.65 5.50
N ALA A 467 -20.69 21.95 5.58
CA ALA A 467 -19.53 22.54 4.92
C ALA A 467 -18.22 21.96 5.48
N GLY A 468 -17.27 21.71 4.61
CA GLY A 468 -15.96 21.12 4.91
C GLY A 468 -15.49 20.29 3.74
N ILE A 469 -14.39 19.58 3.94
CA ILE A 469 -13.85 18.61 2.97
C ILE A 469 -13.64 17.29 3.69
N THR A 470 -14.04 16.21 3.06
CA THR A 470 -13.73 14.86 3.49
C THR A 470 -12.75 14.22 2.50
N PHE A 471 -11.73 13.55 3.01
CA PHE A 471 -10.78 12.78 2.23
C PHE A 471 -10.94 11.31 2.50
N GLY A 472 -10.85 10.53 1.43
CA GLY A 472 -10.89 9.07 1.48
C GLY A 472 -10.04 8.45 0.39
N ARG A 473 -9.99 7.13 0.38
CA ARG A 473 -9.28 6.35 -0.64
C ARG A 473 -10.01 5.06 -0.93
N GLN A 474 -9.99 4.66 -2.19
CA GLN A 474 -10.40 3.29 -2.54
C GLN A 474 -9.40 2.29 -1.94
N ILE A 475 -9.90 1.20 -1.37
CA ILE A 475 -9.05 0.15 -0.78
C ILE A 475 -8.27 -0.55 -1.89
N GLY A 476 -6.97 -0.75 -1.64
CA GLY A 476 -6.07 -1.45 -2.57
C GLY A 476 -4.62 -1.03 -2.43
N ALA A 477 -3.73 -1.68 -3.17
CA ALA A 477 -2.28 -1.44 -3.10
C ALA A 477 -1.87 -0.06 -3.62
N TYR A 478 -2.62 0.50 -4.57
CA TYR A 478 -2.36 1.82 -5.17
C TYR A 478 -3.59 2.73 -5.08
N PRO A 479 -3.99 3.11 -3.86
CA PRO A 479 -5.22 3.86 -3.63
C PRO A 479 -5.18 5.26 -4.28
N ILE A 480 -6.34 5.67 -4.81
CA ILE A 480 -6.55 7.02 -5.34
C ILE A 480 -7.12 7.88 -4.22
N LEU A 481 -6.54 9.07 -4.03
CA LEU A 481 -7.10 10.05 -3.11
C LEU A 481 -8.40 10.61 -3.69
N VAL A 482 -9.47 10.53 -2.92
CA VAL A 482 -10.78 11.11 -3.22
C VAL A 482 -11.03 12.28 -2.28
N GLY A 483 -11.38 13.44 -2.83
CA GLY A 483 -11.84 14.59 -2.08
C GLY A 483 -13.34 14.78 -2.28
N MET A 484 -14.07 15.08 -1.21
CA MET A 484 -15.48 15.40 -1.23
C MET A 484 -15.69 16.75 -0.55
N ASN A 485 -16.41 17.68 -1.19
CA ASN A 485 -16.51 19.07 -0.74
C ASN A 485 -17.58 19.31 0.36
N TYR A 486 -17.91 18.27 1.11
CA TYR A 486 -18.73 18.31 2.31
C TYR A 486 -18.26 17.28 3.32
N LEU A 487 -18.77 17.34 4.56
CA LEU A 487 -18.43 16.40 5.62
C LEU A 487 -19.28 15.14 5.49
N ALA A 488 -18.63 14.00 5.37
CA ALA A 488 -19.20 12.66 5.49
C ALA A 488 -18.77 12.00 6.81
N PRO A 489 -19.51 10.98 7.29
CA PRO A 489 -19.06 10.15 8.39
C PRO A 489 -17.71 9.52 8.08
N LEU A 490 -16.77 9.63 9.02
CA LEU A 490 -15.49 8.94 8.91
C LEU A 490 -15.64 7.46 9.31
N GLU A 491 -14.65 6.65 8.97
CA GLU A 491 -14.62 5.22 9.28
C GLU A 491 -15.79 4.45 8.63
N SER A 492 -16.12 4.84 7.42
CA SER A 492 -17.19 4.24 6.63
C SER A 492 -16.80 4.10 5.17
N TYR A 493 -17.46 3.19 4.48
CA TYR A 493 -17.33 3.00 3.04
C TYR A 493 -18.44 3.73 2.30
N SER A 494 -18.13 4.21 1.09
CA SER A 494 -19.12 4.70 0.14
C SER A 494 -18.77 4.28 -1.28
N GLU A 495 -19.79 4.11 -2.09
CA GLU A 495 -19.70 4.19 -3.55
C GLU A 495 -19.83 5.65 -3.95
N ILE A 496 -18.99 6.12 -4.86
CA ILE A 496 -19.00 7.51 -5.33
C ILE A 496 -19.08 7.61 -6.84
N ILE A 497 -19.52 8.78 -7.33
CA ILE A 497 -19.34 9.19 -8.72
C ILE A 497 -18.21 10.20 -8.79
N VAL A 498 -17.30 10.01 -9.74
CA VAL A 498 -16.22 10.97 -10.06
C VAL A 498 -16.81 12.25 -10.61
N THR A 499 -16.49 13.39 -10.01
CA THR A 499 -16.98 14.72 -10.40
C THR A 499 -15.90 15.65 -10.92
N GLY A 500 -14.62 15.28 -10.78
CA GLY A 500 -13.49 16.07 -11.28
C GLY A 500 -12.15 15.47 -10.90
N HIS A 501 -11.07 16.09 -11.39
CA HIS A 501 -9.71 15.58 -11.28
C HIS A 501 -8.74 16.62 -10.71
N GLY A 502 -7.80 16.16 -9.92
CA GLY A 502 -6.54 16.81 -9.61
C GLY A 502 -5.38 16.03 -10.25
N ALA A 503 -4.17 16.47 -10.07
CA ALA A 503 -2.98 15.83 -10.69
C ALA A 503 -2.80 14.35 -10.30
N ARG A 504 -3.23 13.93 -9.10
CA ARG A 504 -3.14 12.55 -8.57
C ARG A 504 -4.31 12.21 -7.65
N SER A 505 -5.41 12.92 -7.79
CA SER A 505 -6.60 12.76 -6.95
C SER A 505 -7.84 13.02 -7.79
N ILE A 506 -8.97 12.57 -7.28
CA ILE A 506 -10.27 12.88 -7.88
C ILE A 506 -11.14 13.59 -6.85
N THR A 507 -12.18 14.25 -7.33
CA THR A 507 -13.32 14.65 -6.51
C THR A 507 -14.50 13.74 -6.81
N GLY A 508 -15.36 13.53 -5.82
CA GLY A 508 -16.52 12.67 -5.96
C GLY A 508 -17.68 13.10 -5.09
N ILE A 509 -18.81 12.47 -5.34
CA ILE A 509 -20.04 12.57 -4.54
C ILE A 509 -20.55 11.15 -4.27
N GLU A 510 -21.07 10.90 -3.07
CA GLU A 510 -21.66 9.62 -2.70
C GLU A 510 -22.89 9.31 -3.55
N THR A 511 -23.09 8.03 -3.86
CA THR A 511 -24.35 7.52 -4.44
C THR A 511 -25.38 7.24 -3.35
N GLY A 512 -26.64 7.00 -3.73
CA GLY A 512 -27.70 6.61 -2.80
C GLY A 512 -28.13 7.72 -1.84
N LEU A 513 -27.88 8.97 -2.17
CA LEU A 513 -28.37 10.12 -1.39
C LEU A 513 -29.89 10.22 -1.51
N SER A 514 -30.59 10.51 -0.41
CA SER A 514 -32.06 10.65 -0.41
C SER A 514 -32.49 12.06 -0.79
N ILE A 515 -33.49 12.16 -1.65
CA ILE A 515 -34.17 13.44 -1.98
C ILE A 515 -34.58 14.16 -0.69
N ASP A 516 -35.01 13.42 0.32
CA ASP A 516 -35.47 13.96 1.58
C ASP A 516 -34.38 14.61 2.43
N THR A 517 -33.17 14.08 2.39
CA THR A 517 -32.07 14.48 3.28
C THR A 517 -30.92 15.18 2.59
N ILE A 518 -30.78 15.03 1.26
CA ILE A 518 -29.66 15.64 0.52
C ILE A 518 -29.61 17.15 0.74
N THR A 519 -28.44 17.65 1.05
CA THR A 519 -28.19 19.03 1.41
C THR A 519 -27.86 19.89 0.19
N GLU A 520 -27.98 21.22 0.33
CA GLU A 520 -27.54 22.17 -0.71
C GLU A 520 -26.07 21.96 -1.09
N LYS A 521 -25.22 21.60 -0.10
CA LYS A 521 -23.79 21.38 -0.32
C LYS A 521 -23.52 20.12 -1.15
N GLN A 522 -24.25 19.04 -0.88
CA GLN A 522 -24.20 17.81 -1.66
C GLN A 522 -24.70 18.03 -3.09
N LEU A 523 -25.86 18.71 -3.25
CA LEU A 523 -26.40 19.05 -4.56
C LEU A 523 -25.44 19.91 -5.39
N SER A 524 -24.75 20.87 -4.76
CA SER A 524 -23.72 21.69 -5.42
C SER A 524 -22.47 20.92 -5.86
N ALA A 525 -22.29 19.71 -5.36
CA ALA A 525 -21.19 18.83 -5.78
C ALA A 525 -21.53 18.03 -7.06
N ILE A 526 -22.81 17.97 -7.44
CA ILE A 526 -23.27 17.27 -8.64
C ILE A 526 -22.89 18.09 -9.88
N PRO A 527 -22.18 17.53 -10.86
CA PRO A 527 -21.88 18.21 -12.11
C PRO A 527 -23.15 18.69 -12.80
N GLY A 528 -23.17 19.94 -13.22
CA GLY A 528 -24.35 20.58 -13.85
C GLY A 528 -25.28 21.29 -12.88
N ILE A 529 -25.14 21.13 -11.57
CA ILE A 529 -25.96 21.86 -10.59
C ILE A 529 -25.17 23.04 -10.01
N SER A 530 -25.59 24.26 -10.31
CA SER A 530 -25.02 25.46 -9.70
C SER A 530 -25.49 25.63 -8.25
N SER A 531 -24.76 26.42 -7.45
CA SER A 531 -25.20 26.74 -6.07
C SER A 531 -26.61 27.34 -6.02
N LYS A 532 -26.99 28.16 -7.03
CA LYS A 532 -28.35 28.69 -7.14
C LYS A 532 -29.38 27.59 -7.44
N GLY A 533 -29.00 26.62 -8.29
CA GLY A 533 -29.82 25.44 -8.58
C GLY A 533 -30.01 24.56 -7.35
N ALA A 534 -28.94 24.27 -6.62
CA ALA A 534 -29.00 23.53 -5.37
C ALA A 534 -29.93 24.16 -4.33
N TRP A 535 -29.83 25.48 -4.17
CA TRP A 535 -30.74 26.23 -3.30
C TRP A 535 -32.21 26.15 -3.78
N SER A 536 -32.44 26.22 -5.10
CA SER A 536 -33.79 26.10 -5.69
C SER A 536 -34.41 24.73 -5.38
N LEU A 537 -33.63 23.65 -5.54
CA LEU A 537 -34.03 22.27 -5.22
C LEU A 537 -34.40 22.13 -3.74
N VAL A 538 -33.54 22.57 -2.84
CA VAL A 538 -33.83 22.53 -1.39
C VAL A 538 -35.06 23.35 -1.03
N SER A 539 -35.22 24.52 -1.65
CA SER A 539 -36.39 25.42 -1.42
C SER A 539 -37.67 24.80 -1.94
N SER A 540 -37.69 24.15 -3.12
CA SER A 540 -38.85 23.46 -3.66
C SER A 540 -39.28 22.30 -2.77
N ARG A 541 -38.32 21.50 -2.27
CA ARG A 541 -38.57 20.44 -1.30
C ARG A 541 -39.19 20.96 -0.01
N ALA A 542 -38.68 22.05 0.54
CA ALA A 542 -39.25 22.67 1.74
C ALA A 542 -40.68 23.15 1.53
N LYS A 543 -40.98 23.77 0.37
CA LYS A 543 -42.33 24.19 -0.01
C LYS A 543 -43.29 23.00 -0.21
N ALA A 544 -42.84 21.91 -0.77
CA ALA A 544 -43.62 20.69 -0.92
C ALA A 544 -44.00 20.11 0.45
N ARG A 545 -43.02 19.97 1.34
CA ARG A 545 -43.23 19.50 2.72
C ARG A 545 -44.22 20.36 3.52
N ALA A 546 -44.16 21.65 3.37
CA ALA A 546 -45.11 22.56 4.02
C ALA A 546 -46.56 22.33 3.54
N LYS A 547 -46.76 21.65 2.41
CA LYS A 547 -48.05 21.23 1.86
C LYS A 547 -48.32 19.72 2.03
N ASN A 548 -47.57 19.04 2.89
CA ASN A 548 -47.61 17.57 3.09
C ASN A 548 -47.40 16.78 1.79
N LYS A 549 -46.57 17.27 0.89
CA LYS A 549 -46.18 16.60 -0.35
C LYS A 549 -44.73 16.19 -0.25
N ILE A 550 -44.39 15.04 -0.83
CA ILE A 550 -43.03 14.52 -1.01
C ILE A 550 -42.79 14.32 -2.50
N PHE A 551 -41.53 14.35 -2.91
CA PHE A 551 -41.14 13.98 -4.28
C PHE A 551 -40.78 12.48 -4.28
N GLU A 552 -41.41 11.72 -5.18
CA GLU A 552 -41.19 10.27 -5.29
C GLU A 552 -40.02 9.93 -6.22
N ASN A 553 -39.61 10.88 -7.05
CA ASN A 553 -38.49 10.72 -7.97
C ASN A 553 -37.73 12.01 -8.22
N PRO A 554 -36.51 11.99 -8.72
CA PRO A 554 -35.71 13.17 -9.03
C PRO A 554 -36.35 14.07 -10.11
N ASP A 555 -36.97 13.49 -11.15
CA ASP A 555 -37.55 14.26 -12.28
C ASP A 555 -38.60 15.24 -11.81
N ASP A 556 -39.58 14.80 -11.03
CA ASP A 556 -40.62 15.63 -10.46
C ASP A 556 -40.06 16.76 -9.58
N TRP A 557 -38.96 16.47 -8.86
CA TRP A 557 -38.30 17.42 -7.99
C TRP A 557 -37.56 18.51 -8.80
N PHE A 558 -36.84 18.11 -9.85
CA PHE A 558 -36.15 19.04 -10.73
C PHE A 558 -37.12 19.92 -11.50
N ASP A 559 -38.18 19.34 -12.06
CA ASP A 559 -39.23 20.08 -12.76
C ASP A 559 -39.91 21.13 -11.86
N ALA A 560 -40.27 20.75 -10.63
CA ALA A 560 -40.81 21.65 -9.63
C ALA A 560 -39.88 22.79 -9.23
N SER A 561 -38.56 22.60 -9.47
CA SER A 561 -37.51 23.58 -9.20
C SER A 561 -37.16 24.44 -10.42
N GLY A 562 -37.73 24.15 -11.59
CA GLY A 562 -37.45 24.80 -12.87
C GLY A 562 -36.05 24.53 -13.40
N LEU A 563 -35.53 23.35 -13.14
CA LEU A 563 -34.18 22.88 -13.51
C LEU A 563 -34.27 21.67 -14.43
N GLN A 564 -33.29 21.55 -15.31
CA GLN A 564 -33.09 20.31 -16.07
C GLN A 564 -32.38 19.28 -15.21
N VAL A 565 -32.78 18.03 -15.36
CA VAL A 565 -32.14 16.88 -14.70
C VAL A 565 -30.76 16.66 -15.33
N PRO A 566 -29.65 16.65 -14.57
CA PRO A 566 -28.34 16.33 -15.11
C PRO A 566 -28.24 14.83 -15.47
N ASP A 567 -27.49 14.51 -16.53
CA ASP A 567 -27.25 13.10 -16.96
C ASP A 567 -26.68 12.19 -15.86
N THR A 568 -26.03 12.77 -14.85
CA THR A 568 -25.44 12.04 -13.72
C THR A 568 -26.46 11.62 -12.65
N ILE A 569 -27.70 12.08 -12.71
CA ILE A 569 -28.71 11.84 -11.66
C ILE A 569 -29.07 10.35 -11.53
N ASP A 570 -29.26 9.67 -12.67
CA ASP A 570 -29.59 8.24 -12.66
C ASP A 570 -28.47 7.39 -12.05
N ILE A 571 -27.21 7.76 -12.36
CA ILE A 571 -26.02 7.08 -11.85
C ILE A 571 -25.88 7.31 -10.34
N LEU A 572 -26.28 8.48 -9.84
CA LEU A 572 -26.24 8.80 -8.40
C LEU A 572 -27.20 7.96 -7.57
N LYS A 573 -28.12 7.22 -8.18
CA LYS A 573 -29.10 6.40 -7.47
C LYS A 573 -29.81 7.17 -6.35
N ILE A 574 -30.17 8.43 -6.65
CA ILE A 574 -30.89 9.26 -5.68
C ILE A 574 -32.24 8.61 -5.38
N ILE A 575 -32.48 8.36 -4.11
CA ILE A 575 -33.69 7.66 -3.62
C ILE A 575 -34.67 8.64 -2.98
N SER A 576 -35.96 8.34 -3.07
CA SER A 576 -37.06 9.10 -2.43
C SER A 576 -37.03 9.03 -0.91
#